data_e3175e4e1b2009a20fef0488c494a9ea
#
_entry.id   e3175e4e1b2009a20fef0488c494a9ea
#
_cell.length_a   1.000
_cell.length_b   1.000
_cell.length_c   1.000
_cell.angle_alpha   90.00
_cell.angle_beta   90.00
_cell.angle_gamma   90.00
#
_symmetry.space_group_name_H-M   'P 1'
#
loop_
_entity.id
_entity.type
_entity.pdbx_description
1 polymer ?
#
loop_
_entity_poly.entity_id
_entity_poly.type
_entity_poly.pdbx_seq_one_letter_code
_entity_poly.pdbx_strand_id
1 'polypeptide(L)'
;TDTTPPTAPVVTSDLTGKATTTDPVEVTTDPNTKVELLDKDGNVIGSGTTDSNGHVTITPTRPIPVGDVSAKAYDNAEVPNVATSQPKKATDTTPPTTPTLDTDLGGKAGTQTPITVTTDPNTHVDLLDKDGNIIGSGTTDSNGHVTITPTKPIPEGNVSAKATDNAEHPNSSTSQPKKATDLTPPVKPSVVGTLDGKAGTKDPVEVVTDPNTKVELLDKDGNVIGSGTTDSTGHATITPTVPIPEGNVTVKATDNAEHPNSSTSDPVKATDTTPPTAPVVTSDLTGKATTTDPVEVTTDPNTHVDLLDKDGNIIGSGTTDSNGHVTITPTRPIPEGDVYAKAIDNAEHPNISISKPVKATKLIVKSHKKEAKNGHSKENENHNSRKSKNTIRDEKGNKINTSTKKKVKDLPSTGKKELTNNSLPYIVTLLGSFALLISRKRERKDNNRNK
;
A
#
# COMPACT_ATOMS: atom_id res chain seq x y z
N THR A 1 -40.73 -84.59 30.18
CA THR A 1 -40.35 -83.32 29.50
C THR A 1 -39.66 -82.40 30.54
N ASP A 2 -38.47 -81.98 30.25
CA ASP A 2 -37.76 -80.96 31.07
C ASP A 2 -38.40 -79.61 30.78
N THR A 3 -38.76 -78.85 31.82
CA THR A 3 -39.38 -77.56 31.78
C THR A 3 -38.58 -76.53 32.57
N THR A 4 -37.38 -76.90 33.04
CA THR A 4 -36.50 -76.03 33.87
C THR A 4 -35.58 -75.30 32.99
N PRO A 5 -35.67 -73.95 32.91
CA PRO A 5 -34.73 -73.16 32.12
C PRO A 5 -33.30 -73.25 32.73
N PRO A 6 -32.28 -73.09 31.88
CA PRO A 6 -30.91 -72.95 32.40
C PRO A 6 -30.78 -71.70 33.27
N THR A 7 -29.77 -71.68 34.08
CA THR A 7 -29.39 -70.47 34.86
C THR A 7 -29.23 -69.29 33.90
N ALA A 8 -29.84 -68.13 34.22
CA ALA A 8 -29.74 -66.93 33.40
C ALA A 8 -28.27 -66.60 33.19
N PRO A 9 -27.83 -66.48 31.94
CA PRO A 9 -26.41 -66.17 31.66
C PRO A 9 -26.05 -64.76 32.13
N VAL A 10 -24.77 -64.58 32.35
CA VAL A 10 -24.19 -63.29 32.72
C VAL A 10 -23.10 -62.94 31.71
N VAL A 11 -23.20 -61.79 31.05
CA VAL A 11 -22.11 -61.21 30.25
C VAL A 11 -21.11 -60.60 31.23
N THR A 12 -19.96 -61.25 31.39
CA THR A 12 -18.93 -60.83 32.37
C THR A 12 -17.96 -59.81 31.82
N SER A 13 -17.74 -59.81 30.49
CA SER A 13 -16.90 -58.81 29.82
C SER A 13 -17.42 -57.39 30.06
N ASP A 14 -16.50 -56.43 30.27
CA ASP A 14 -16.83 -55.02 30.06
C ASP A 14 -16.94 -54.75 28.56
N LEU A 15 -18.07 -54.19 28.12
CA LEU A 15 -18.35 -53.86 26.72
C LEU A 15 -18.11 -52.40 26.40
N THR A 16 -17.53 -51.62 27.33
CA THR A 16 -17.10 -50.25 27.05
C THR A 16 -15.97 -50.26 26.00
N GLY A 17 -16.15 -49.56 24.91
CA GLY A 17 -15.20 -49.50 23.78
C GLY A 17 -15.20 -50.77 22.89
N LYS A 18 -16.11 -51.76 23.13
CA LYS A 18 -16.18 -52.96 22.28
C LYS A 18 -17.21 -52.85 21.14
N ALA A 19 -18.07 -51.84 21.13
CA ALA A 19 -18.90 -51.61 19.99
C ALA A 19 -18.04 -51.35 18.75
N THR A 20 -18.53 -51.76 17.56
CA THR A 20 -17.81 -51.69 16.28
C THR A 20 -16.62 -52.64 16.13
N THR A 21 -16.31 -53.43 17.16
CA THR A 21 -15.26 -54.47 17.11
C THR A 21 -15.83 -55.89 17.08
N THR A 22 -14.98 -56.86 16.83
CA THR A 22 -15.25 -58.31 16.98
C THR A 22 -14.52 -58.88 18.20
N ASP A 23 -14.21 -58.04 19.19
CA ASP A 23 -13.50 -58.46 20.41
C ASP A 23 -14.27 -59.57 21.14
N PRO A 24 -13.60 -60.57 21.68
CA PRO A 24 -14.25 -61.65 22.40
C PRO A 24 -15.05 -61.17 23.60
N VAL A 25 -16.21 -61.82 23.83
CA VAL A 25 -17.13 -61.54 24.91
C VAL A 25 -17.23 -62.79 25.78
N GLU A 26 -16.97 -62.62 27.06
CA GLU A 26 -17.06 -63.69 28.04
C GLU A 26 -18.46 -63.77 28.67
N VAL A 27 -18.99 -64.98 28.74
CA VAL A 27 -20.29 -65.25 29.32
C VAL A 27 -20.19 -66.44 30.26
N THR A 28 -20.95 -66.41 31.36
CA THR A 28 -21.08 -67.52 32.31
C THR A 28 -22.52 -67.94 32.45
N THR A 29 -22.76 -69.26 32.51
CA THR A 29 -24.06 -69.91 32.84
C THR A 29 -23.81 -71.36 33.25
N ASP A 30 -24.75 -72.28 33.10
CA ASP A 30 -24.55 -73.67 33.45
C ASP A 30 -23.47 -74.32 32.53
N PRO A 31 -22.81 -75.39 33.01
CA PRO A 31 -21.82 -76.14 32.22
C PRO A 31 -22.42 -76.77 30.96
N ASN A 32 -21.61 -76.90 29.88
CA ASN A 32 -21.97 -77.58 28.62
C ASN A 32 -23.26 -77.02 27.98
N THR A 33 -23.55 -75.71 28.20
CA THR A 33 -24.79 -75.06 27.78
C THR A 33 -24.50 -74.21 26.50
N LYS A 34 -25.39 -74.37 25.48
CA LYS A 34 -25.26 -73.47 24.30
C LYS A 34 -25.62 -72.04 24.67
N VAL A 35 -24.81 -71.10 24.24
CA VAL A 35 -25.04 -69.66 24.42
C VAL A 35 -24.98 -68.94 23.12
N GLU A 36 -25.94 -68.06 22.87
CA GLU A 36 -25.97 -67.13 21.79
C GLU A 36 -25.81 -65.68 22.35
N LEU A 37 -24.97 -64.90 21.72
CA LEU A 37 -24.83 -63.47 21.99
C LEU A 37 -25.75 -62.70 21.04
N LEU A 38 -26.60 -61.82 21.58
CA LEU A 38 -27.64 -61.09 20.86
C LEU A 38 -27.36 -59.60 20.94
N ASP A 39 -27.62 -58.90 19.79
CA ASP A 39 -27.66 -57.45 19.78
C ASP A 39 -28.98 -56.91 20.36
N LYS A 40 -29.11 -55.55 20.43
CA LYS A 40 -30.33 -54.89 20.92
C LYS A 40 -31.59 -55.22 20.18
N ASP A 41 -31.50 -55.67 18.95
CA ASP A 41 -32.62 -56.06 18.07
C ASP A 41 -32.93 -57.56 18.11
N GLY A 42 -32.21 -58.31 18.95
CA GLY A 42 -32.38 -59.77 19.12
C GLY A 42 -31.71 -60.63 18.06
N ASN A 43 -30.84 -60.01 17.18
CA ASN A 43 -30.08 -60.77 16.19
C ASN A 43 -28.91 -61.48 16.82
N VAL A 44 -28.61 -62.69 16.42
CA VAL A 44 -27.41 -63.39 16.88
C VAL A 44 -26.18 -62.79 16.28
N ILE A 45 -25.24 -62.36 17.13
CA ILE A 45 -23.94 -61.82 16.76
C ILE A 45 -22.77 -62.76 17.02
N GLY A 46 -23.02 -63.85 17.71
CA GLY A 46 -22.02 -64.90 18.01
C GLY A 46 -22.63 -66.04 18.83
N SER A 47 -22.00 -67.18 18.86
CA SER A 47 -22.45 -68.33 19.68
C SER A 47 -21.27 -69.18 20.14
N GLY A 48 -21.48 -69.90 21.23
CA GLY A 48 -20.52 -70.82 21.77
C GLY A 48 -21.18 -71.80 22.74
N THR A 49 -20.38 -72.69 23.33
CA THR A 49 -20.83 -73.61 24.36
C THR A 49 -19.90 -73.43 25.59
N THR A 50 -20.54 -73.37 26.78
CA THR A 50 -19.76 -73.25 28.04
C THR A 50 -18.95 -74.50 28.31
N ASP A 51 -17.82 -74.32 28.93
CA ASP A 51 -16.97 -75.39 29.41
C ASP A 51 -17.58 -76.12 30.67
N SER A 52 -16.88 -77.08 31.24
CA SER A 52 -17.29 -77.81 32.46
C SER A 52 -17.41 -76.88 33.71
N ASN A 53 -16.94 -75.62 33.64
CA ASN A 53 -17.06 -74.66 34.72
C ASN A 53 -18.14 -73.59 34.42
N GLY A 54 -18.84 -73.73 33.32
CA GLY A 54 -19.91 -72.81 32.91
C GLY A 54 -19.39 -71.51 32.27
N HIS A 55 -18.17 -71.48 31.73
CA HIS A 55 -17.58 -70.33 31.06
C HIS A 55 -17.50 -70.51 29.56
N VAL A 56 -17.77 -69.46 28.80
CA VAL A 56 -17.57 -69.42 27.35
C VAL A 56 -17.02 -68.03 26.91
N THR A 57 -16.06 -68.07 25.99
CA THR A 57 -15.57 -66.90 25.30
C THR A 57 -16.12 -66.92 23.87
N ILE A 58 -16.98 -65.99 23.54
CA ILE A 58 -17.67 -65.91 22.24
C ILE A 58 -16.99 -64.80 21.43
N THR A 59 -16.36 -65.14 20.30
CA THR A 59 -15.92 -64.17 19.30
C THR A 59 -17.06 -63.82 18.38
N PRO A 60 -17.53 -62.58 18.33
CA PRO A 60 -18.63 -62.19 17.45
C PRO A 60 -18.27 -62.41 15.98
N THR A 61 -19.26 -62.90 15.18
CA THR A 61 -19.10 -63.16 13.73
C THR A 61 -19.24 -61.87 12.90
N ARG A 62 -19.70 -60.80 13.49
CA ARG A 62 -19.80 -59.43 12.96
C ARG A 62 -19.54 -58.43 14.06
N PRO A 63 -19.15 -57.18 13.74
CA PRO A 63 -18.93 -56.14 14.74
C PRO A 63 -20.11 -55.99 15.70
N ILE A 64 -19.83 -55.89 16.99
CA ILE A 64 -20.80 -55.64 18.04
C ILE A 64 -21.46 -54.28 17.79
N PRO A 65 -22.80 -54.20 17.56
CA PRO A 65 -23.43 -52.91 17.37
C PRO A 65 -23.47 -52.09 18.66
N VAL A 66 -23.49 -50.76 18.56
CA VAL A 66 -23.70 -49.87 19.69
C VAL A 66 -25.05 -50.15 20.33
N GLY A 67 -25.09 -50.24 21.67
CA GLY A 67 -26.30 -50.45 22.42
C GLY A 67 -26.26 -51.73 23.27
N ASP A 68 -27.43 -52.23 23.64
CA ASP A 68 -27.57 -53.36 24.55
C ASP A 68 -27.19 -54.68 23.86
N VAL A 69 -26.36 -55.43 24.54
CA VAL A 69 -25.94 -56.79 24.18
C VAL A 69 -26.42 -57.75 25.31
N SER A 70 -27.04 -58.83 24.94
CA SER A 70 -27.51 -59.85 25.86
C SER A 70 -27.01 -61.23 25.46
N ALA A 71 -26.98 -62.14 26.38
CA ALA A 71 -26.70 -63.57 26.14
C ALA A 71 -27.95 -64.37 26.35
N LYS A 72 -28.19 -65.38 25.48
CA LYS A 72 -29.31 -66.34 25.58
C LYS A 72 -28.76 -67.76 25.69
N ALA A 73 -29.05 -68.41 26.80
CA ALA A 73 -28.67 -69.79 27.05
C ALA A 73 -29.79 -70.77 26.74
N TYR A 74 -29.41 -71.96 26.26
CA TYR A 74 -30.31 -73.04 25.87
C TYR A 74 -29.90 -74.34 26.62
N ASP A 75 -30.82 -74.97 27.31
CA ASP A 75 -30.55 -76.29 27.84
C ASP A 75 -30.46 -77.36 26.72
N ASN A 76 -30.15 -78.62 27.12
CA ASN A 76 -29.99 -79.72 26.22
C ASN A 76 -31.29 -80.56 26.11
N ALA A 77 -32.45 -80.03 26.53
CA ALA A 77 -33.74 -80.73 26.44
C ALA A 77 -34.14 -80.92 24.96
N GLU A 78 -35.00 -81.96 24.68
CA GLU A 78 -35.52 -82.23 23.33
C GLU A 78 -36.24 -81.01 22.77
N VAL A 79 -36.90 -80.22 23.64
CA VAL A 79 -37.43 -78.89 23.34
C VAL A 79 -36.70 -77.99 24.31
N PRO A 80 -35.71 -77.20 23.82
CA PRO A 80 -34.85 -76.40 24.68
C PRO A 80 -35.62 -75.33 25.46
N ASN A 81 -35.41 -75.29 26.77
CA ASN A 81 -35.80 -74.15 27.58
C ASN A 81 -34.65 -73.05 27.48
N VAL A 82 -35.10 -71.85 27.63
CA VAL A 82 -34.19 -70.68 27.40
C VAL A 82 -34.21 -69.76 28.58
N ALA A 83 -33.04 -69.15 28.84
CA ALA A 83 -32.85 -68.03 29.78
C ALA A 83 -32.02 -66.89 29.08
N THR A 84 -32.33 -65.66 29.41
CA THR A 84 -31.66 -64.50 28.84
C THR A 84 -31.08 -63.66 29.91
N SER A 85 -29.83 -63.13 29.68
CA SER A 85 -29.16 -62.26 30.59
C SER A 85 -29.81 -60.87 30.72
N GLN A 86 -29.46 -60.16 31.78
CA GLN A 86 -29.62 -58.72 31.76
C GLN A 86 -28.77 -58.13 30.61
N PRO A 87 -29.25 -57.10 29.92
CA PRO A 87 -28.51 -56.47 28.87
C PRO A 87 -27.28 -55.71 29.43
N LYS A 88 -26.20 -55.72 28.70
CA LYS A 88 -24.99 -54.97 28.97
C LYS A 88 -24.67 -54.05 27.80
N LYS A 89 -24.49 -52.77 28.06
CA LYS A 89 -24.34 -51.76 27.03
C LYS A 89 -22.92 -51.81 26.41
N ALA A 90 -22.87 -51.96 25.07
CA ALA A 90 -21.68 -51.81 24.30
C ALA A 90 -21.59 -50.35 23.80
N THR A 91 -20.47 -49.70 24.07
CA THR A 91 -20.19 -48.33 23.65
C THR A 91 -19.03 -48.29 22.69
N ASP A 92 -19.04 -47.35 21.78
CA ASP A 92 -17.91 -47.01 20.93
C ASP A 92 -17.12 -45.88 21.59
N THR A 93 -15.84 -46.08 21.79
CA THR A 93 -14.90 -45.09 22.32
C THR A 93 -13.71 -44.83 21.36
N THR A 94 -13.82 -45.38 20.14
CA THR A 94 -12.76 -45.30 19.14
C THR A 94 -12.96 -44.04 18.30
N PRO A 95 -12.07 -43.02 18.39
CA PRO A 95 -12.20 -41.86 17.54
C PRO A 95 -12.04 -42.22 16.05
N PRO A 96 -12.63 -41.43 15.17
CA PRO A 96 -12.41 -41.60 13.72
C PRO A 96 -10.91 -41.44 13.40
N THR A 97 -10.49 -42.06 12.30
CA THR A 97 -9.15 -41.83 11.75
C THR A 97 -8.88 -40.33 11.63
N THR A 98 -7.70 -39.92 12.09
CA THR A 98 -7.31 -38.50 12.01
C THR A 98 -7.47 -37.94 10.60
N PRO A 99 -8.33 -36.95 10.38
CA PRO A 99 -8.57 -36.42 9.06
C PRO A 99 -7.35 -35.77 8.44
N THR A 100 -7.28 -35.77 7.12
CA THR A 100 -6.29 -35.04 6.34
C THR A 100 -6.97 -33.98 5.49
N LEU A 101 -6.42 -32.76 5.50
CA LEU A 101 -6.78 -31.71 4.56
C LEU A 101 -5.97 -31.96 3.27
N ASP A 102 -6.61 -32.35 2.17
CA ASP A 102 -5.91 -32.68 0.93
C ASP A 102 -5.58 -31.40 0.12
N THR A 103 -6.47 -30.41 0.19
CA THR A 103 -6.31 -29.11 -0.47
C THR A 103 -5.14 -28.33 0.11
N ASP A 104 -4.31 -27.75 -0.78
CA ASP A 104 -3.34 -26.71 -0.40
C ASP A 104 -4.08 -25.39 -0.15
N LEU A 105 -3.78 -24.75 0.98
CA LEU A 105 -4.42 -23.50 1.40
C LEU A 105 -3.57 -22.25 1.13
N GLY A 106 -2.40 -22.39 0.49
CA GLY A 106 -1.62 -21.26 0.03
C GLY A 106 -2.41 -20.39 -0.96
N GLY A 107 -2.57 -19.10 -0.66
CA GLY A 107 -3.35 -18.18 -1.49
C GLY A 107 -4.87 -18.39 -1.44
N LYS A 108 -5.39 -19.11 -0.45
CA LYS A 108 -6.82 -19.37 -0.31
C LYS A 108 -7.51 -18.55 0.77
N ALA A 109 -6.77 -17.86 1.60
CA ALA A 109 -7.38 -16.91 2.54
C ALA A 109 -8.16 -15.82 1.78
N GLY A 110 -9.24 -15.35 2.36
CA GLY A 110 -10.17 -14.43 1.71
C GLY A 110 -11.13 -15.06 0.69
N THR A 111 -10.97 -16.35 0.34
CA THR A 111 -11.81 -17.04 -0.65
C THR A 111 -12.76 -18.06 0.00
N GLN A 112 -13.73 -18.55 -0.77
CA GLN A 112 -14.59 -19.70 -0.42
C GLN A 112 -14.22 -20.94 -1.26
N THR A 113 -12.94 -21.09 -1.60
CA THR A 113 -12.45 -22.25 -2.37
C THR A 113 -12.81 -23.54 -1.65
N PRO A 114 -13.42 -24.54 -2.34
CA PRO A 114 -13.74 -25.84 -1.74
C PRO A 114 -12.48 -26.54 -1.20
N ILE A 115 -12.63 -27.16 -0.03
CA ILE A 115 -11.56 -27.88 0.68
C ILE A 115 -11.92 -29.37 0.70
N THR A 116 -11.02 -30.21 0.21
CA THR A 116 -11.18 -31.68 0.24
C THR A 116 -10.53 -32.22 1.51
N VAL A 117 -11.28 -33.13 2.18
CA VAL A 117 -10.84 -33.81 3.41
C VAL A 117 -11.06 -35.31 3.24
N THR A 118 -10.11 -36.09 3.75
CA THR A 118 -10.18 -37.55 3.81
C THR A 118 -10.12 -38.02 5.27
N THR A 119 -11.04 -38.91 5.67
CA THR A 119 -11.10 -39.63 6.94
C THR A 119 -11.95 -40.91 6.78
N ASP A 120 -12.53 -41.42 7.85
CA ASP A 120 -13.39 -42.63 7.75
C ASP A 120 -14.67 -42.34 6.96
N PRO A 121 -15.27 -43.39 6.30
CA PRO A 121 -16.53 -43.23 5.60
C PRO A 121 -17.71 -42.83 6.51
N ASN A 122 -18.66 -42.08 5.93
CA ASN A 122 -19.90 -41.64 6.60
C ASN A 122 -19.65 -40.87 7.91
N THR A 123 -18.50 -40.18 8.00
CA THR A 123 -18.08 -39.42 9.18
C THR A 123 -18.39 -37.96 8.98
N HIS A 124 -18.93 -37.30 10.00
CA HIS A 124 -19.14 -35.85 9.97
C HIS A 124 -17.81 -35.11 10.12
N VAL A 125 -17.62 -34.07 9.28
CA VAL A 125 -16.39 -33.26 9.27
C VAL A 125 -16.72 -31.78 9.35
N ASP A 126 -16.14 -31.09 10.34
CA ASP A 126 -16.14 -29.64 10.48
C ASP A 126 -14.78 -29.06 10.06
N LEU A 127 -14.79 -28.02 9.24
CA LEU A 127 -13.60 -27.19 9.02
C LEU A 127 -13.55 -26.08 10.07
N LEU A 128 -12.44 -25.97 10.75
CA LEU A 128 -12.21 -25.02 11.84
C LEU A 128 -11.16 -23.99 11.46
N ASP A 129 -11.42 -22.73 11.78
CA ASP A 129 -10.39 -21.67 11.71
C ASP A 129 -9.40 -21.77 12.88
N LYS A 130 -8.44 -20.84 12.91
CA LYS A 130 -7.39 -20.76 13.98
C LYS A 130 -7.97 -20.55 15.38
N ASP A 131 -9.18 -20.00 15.48
CA ASP A 131 -9.87 -19.68 16.73
C ASP A 131 -10.87 -20.79 17.14
N GLY A 132 -10.96 -21.87 16.34
CA GLY A 132 -11.85 -23.00 16.55
C GLY A 132 -13.28 -22.80 16.08
N ASN A 133 -13.58 -21.73 15.33
CA ASN A 133 -14.90 -21.50 14.77
C ASN A 133 -15.11 -22.38 13.52
N ILE A 134 -16.32 -22.90 13.36
CA ILE A 134 -16.69 -23.67 12.18
C ILE A 134 -16.85 -22.73 10.99
N ILE A 135 -16.10 -23.00 9.92
CA ILE A 135 -16.16 -22.28 8.65
C ILE A 135 -16.83 -23.09 7.52
N GLY A 136 -17.13 -24.36 7.77
CA GLY A 136 -17.84 -25.23 6.84
C GLY A 136 -17.97 -26.62 7.41
N SER A 137 -18.94 -27.42 6.93
CA SER A 137 -19.18 -28.79 7.39
C SER A 137 -19.63 -29.68 6.24
N GLY A 138 -19.42 -30.98 6.38
CA GLY A 138 -19.83 -31.98 5.45
C GLY A 138 -19.77 -33.38 6.03
N THR A 139 -20.19 -34.40 5.26
CA THR A 139 -20.09 -35.80 5.64
C THR A 139 -19.32 -36.53 4.54
N THR A 140 -18.37 -37.38 4.92
CA THR A 140 -17.61 -38.21 3.99
C THR A 140 -18.49 -39.20 3.27
N ASP A 141 -18.15 -39.50 2.03
CA ASP A 141 -18.78 -40.55 1.24
C ASP A 141 -18.37 -41.97 1.69
N SER A 142 -18.79 -43.00 0.97
CA SER A 142 -18.44 -44.40 1.24
C SER A 142 -16.93 -44.69 1.09
N ASN A 143 -16.17 -43.81 0.49
CA ASN A 143 -14.72 -43.93 0.30
C ASN A 143 -13.93 -43.06 1.33
N GLY A 144 -14.62 -42.36 2.21
CA GLY A 144 -14.01 -41.50 3.23
C GLY A 144 -13.63 -40.09 2.72
N HIS A 145 -14.16 -39.63 1.60
CA HIS A 145 -13.88 -38.34 1.04
C HIS A 145 -15.04 -37.34 1.18
N VAL A 146 -14.71 -36.07 1.46
CA VAL A 146 -15.68 -34.97 1.44
C VAL A 146 -15.05 -33.72 0.85
N THR A 147 -15.83 -33.00 0.04
CA THR A 147 -15.47 -31.65 -0.42
C THR A 147 -16.40 -30.66 0.24
N ILE A 148 -15.81 -29.78 1.06
CA ILE A 148 -16.54 -28.79 1.86
C ILE A 148 -16.31 -27.40 1.26
N THR A 149 -17.36 -26.71 0.86
CA THR A 149 -17.33 -25.31 0.48
C THR A 149 -17.53 -24.47 1.75
N PRO A 150 -16.55 -23.63 2.14
CA PRO A 150 -16.71 -22.79 3.30
C PRO A 150 -17.91 -21.84 3.17
N THR A 151 -18.66 -21.67 4.25
CA THR A 151 -19.83 -20.77 4.30
C THR A 151 -19.46 -19.29 4.41
N LYS A 152 -18.20 -19.02 4.78
CA LYS A 152 -17.57 -17.70 4.87
C LYS A 152 -16.20 -17.76 4.21
N PRO A 153 -15.62 -16.62 3.79
CA PRO A 153 -14.23 -16.59 3.32
C PRO A 153 -13.30 -17.24 4.35
N ILE A 154 -12.38 -18.07 3.87
CA ILE A 154 -11.37 -18.73 4.71
C ILE A 154 -10.53 -17.64 5.38
N PRO A 155 -10.48 -17.57 6.72
CA PRO A 155 -9.65 -16.57 7.37
C PRO A 155 -8.16 -16.90 7.20
N GLU A 156 -7.31 -15.90 7.23
CA GLU A 156 -5.87 -16.12 7.21
C GLU A 156 -5.42 -16.81 8.51
N GLY A 157 -4.49 -17.75 8.39
CA GLY A 157 -3.96 -18.54 9.50
C GLY A 157 -4.26 -20.02 9.38
N ASN A 158 -4.17 -20.74 10.51
CA ASN A 158 -4.34 -22.18 10.56
C ASN A 158 -5.79 -22.60 10.35
N VAL A 159 -6.01 -23.57 9.45
CA VAL A 159 -7.29 -24.28 9.24
C VAL A 159 -7.07 -25.74 9.55
N SER A 160 -8.00 -26.34 10.28
CA SER A 160 -8.00 -27.77 10.61
C SER A 160 -9.34 -28.40 10.28
N ALA A 161 -9.37 -29.73 10.17
CA ALA A 161 -10.57 -30.52 10.03
C ALA A 161 -10.80 -31.34 11.31
N LYS A 162 -12.01 -31.31 11.84
CA LYS A 162 -12.45 -32.16 12.95
C LYS A 162 -13.43 -33.19 12.44
N ALA A 163 -13.05 -34.46 12.54
CA ALA A 163 -13.91 -35.58 12.24
C ALA A 163 -14.65 -36.03 13.51
N THR A 164 -15.94 -36.35 13.38
CA THR A 164 -16.80 -36.81 14.50
C THR A 164 -17.61 -37.99 14.00
N ASP A 165 -17.57 -39.13 14.72
CA ASP A 165 -18.31 -40.31 14.41
C ASP A 165 -19.81 -40.18 14.77
N ASN A 166 -20.58 -41.22 14.43
CA ASN A 166 -22.02 -41.30 14.73
C ASN A 166 -22.32 -42.12 15.97
N ALA A 167 -21.33 -42.29 16.88
CA ALA A 167 -21.56 -43.02 18.12
C ALA A 167 -22.60 -42.32 19.03
N GLU A 168 -23.23 -43.07 19.93
CA GLU A 168 -24.16 -42.48 20.93
C GLU A 168 -23.48 -41.37 21.77
N HIS A 169 -22.20 -41.58 22.08
CA HIS A 169 -21.29 -40.57 22.63
C HIS A 169 -20.22 -40.31 21.58
N PRO A 170 -20.38 -39.25 20.76
CA PRO A 170 -19.52 -39.04 19.61
C PRO A 170 -18.06 -38.88 20.00
N ASN A 171 -17.20 -39.67 19.36
CA ASN A 171 -15.75 -39.50 19.47
C ASN A 171 -15.28 -38.57 18.33
N SER A 172 -14.17 -37.90 18.54
CA SER A 172 -13.65 -37.00 17.52
C SER A 172 -12.13 -37.03 17.44
N SER A 173 -11.61 -36.72 16.26
CA SER A 173 -10.21 -36.53 15.97
C SER A 173 -10.03 -35.23 15.17
N THR A 174 -8.87 -34.62 15.26
CA THR A 174 -8.59 -33.35 14.56
C THR A 174 -7.28 -33.47 13.77
N SER A 175 -7.30 -32.94 12.55
CA SER A 175 -6.16 -32.95 11.64
C SER A 175 -5.00 -32.10 12.14
N GLN A 176 -3.80 -32.31 11.59
CA GLN A 176 -2.77 -31.30 11.60
C GLN A 176 -3.28 -30.05 10.84
N PRO A 177 -3.00 -28.84 11.35
CA PRO A 177 -3.43 -27.63 10.69
C PRO A 177 -2.66 -27.37 9.40
N LYS A 178 -3.34 -26.80 8.38
CA LYS A 178 -2.72 -26.18 7.20
C LYS A 178 -2.90 -24.67 7.24
N LYS A 179 -1.84 -23.92 6.93
CA LYS A 179 -1.89 -22.47 6.94
C LYS A 179 -2.53 -21.94 5.66
N ALA A 180 -3.62 -21.17 5.81
CA ALA A 180 -4.20 -20.39 4.74
C ALA A 180 -3.51 -19.02 4.69
N THR A 181 -3.02 -18.63 3.51
CA THR A 181 -2.36 -17.34 3.29
C THR A 181 -3.12 -16.54 2.26
N ASP A 182 -3.09 -15.22 2.36
CA ASP A 182 -3.53 -14.32 1.32
C ASP A 182 -2.33 -13.95 0.42
N LEU A 183 -2.47 -14.17 -0.87
CA LEU A 183 -1.49 -13.81 -1.89
C LEU A 183 -2.11 -12.87 -2.95
N THR A 184 -3.31 -12.36 -2.69
CA THR A 184 -4.05 -11.52 -3.63
C THR A 184 -3.75 -10.05 -3.36
N PRO A 185 -3.04 -9.36 -4.25
CA PRO A 185 -2.82 -7.92 -4.08
C PRO A 185 -4.15 -7.16 -4.13
N PRO A 186 -4.22 -6.01 -3.47
CA PRO A 186 -5.37 -5.12 -3.63
C PRO A 186 -5.61 -4.73 -5.09
N VAL A 187 -6.84 -4.42 -5.42
CA VAL A 187 -7.19 -3.85 -6.72
C VAL A 187 -6.27 -2.65 -6.99
N LYS A 188 -5.74 -2.58 -8.21
CA LYS A 188 -4.86 -1.50 -8.63
C LYS A 188 -5.47 -0.14 -8.30
N PRO A 189 -4.84 0.68 -7.44
CA PRO A 189 -5.41 1.96 -7.05
C PRO A 189 -5.43 2.95 -8.21
N SER A 190 -6.29 3.94 -8.12
CA SER A 190 -6.35 5.04 -9.08
C SER A 190 -6.50 6.38 -8.35
N VAL A 191 -5.86 7.41 -8.90
CA VAL A 191 -6.11 8.80 -8.50
C VAL A 191 -7.38 9.28 -9.19
N VAL A 192 -8.28 9.88 -8.44
CA VAL A 192 -9.53 10.45 -8.97
C VAL A 192 -9.25 11.86 -9.51
N GLY A 193 -9.47 12.06 -10.81
CA GLY A 193 -9.23 13.35 -11.46
C GLY A 193 -7.78 13.55 -11.91
N THR A 194 -7.34 14.81 -12.00
CA THR A 194 -5.99 15.20 -12.44
C THR A 194 -5.22 15.85 -11.30
N LEU A 195 -3.89 15.91 -11.44
CA LEU A 195 -3.00 16.62 -10.55
C LEU A 195 -2.45 17.91 -11.20
N ASP A 196 -3.12 18.39 -12.26
CA ASP A 196 -2.77 19.64 -12.90
C ASP A 196 -2.92 20.82 -11.92
N GLY A 197 -1.88 21.62 -11.81
CA GLY A 197 -1.83 22.75 -10.88
C GLY A 197 -1.66 22.37 -9.41
N LYS A 198 -1.48 21.07 -9.08
CA LYS A 198 -1.27 20.62 -7.70
C LYS A 198 0.20 20.52 -7.30
N ALA A 199 1.14 20.59 -8.23
CA ALA A 199 2.55 20.64 -7.87
C ALA A 199 2.84 21.91 -7.05
N GLY A 200 3.73 21.79 -6.07
CA GLY A 200 4.01 22.88 -5.11
C GLY A 200 2.97 23.05 -4.00
N THR A 201 1.82 22.38 -4.06
CA THR A 201 0.74 22.49 -3.06
C THR A 201 0.68 21.26 -2.14
N LYS A 202 -0.15 21.35 -1.10
CA LYS A 202 -0.58 20.23 -0.25
C LYS A 202 -2.06 19.91 -0.45
N ASP A 203 -2.60 20.22 -1.61
CA ASP A 203 -4.00 19.98 -1.90
C ASP A 203 -4.33 18.48 -1.79
N PRO A 204 -5.47 18.14 -1.21
CA PRO A 204 -5.87 16.76 -1.06
C PRO A 204 -5.96 16.01 -2.41
N VAL A 205 -5.56 14.75 -2.37
CA VAL A 205 -5.62 13.81 -3.50
C VAL A 205 -6.63 12.71 -3.17
N GLU A 206 -7.63 12.55 -4.01
CA GLU A 206 -8.61 11.48 -3.89
C GLU A 206 -8.14 10.21 -4.59
N VAL A 207 -8.32 9.08 -3.92
CA VAL A 207 -7.84 7.76 -4.34
C VAL A 207 -8.94 6.72 -4.17
N VAL A 208 -9.00 5.77 -5.09
CA VAL A 208 -9.93 4.62 -5.05
C VAL A 208 -9.16 3.32 -5.23
N THR A 209 -9.45 2.35 -4.36
CA THR A 209 -9.01 0.94 -4.43
C THR A 209 -9.95 0.07 -3.58
N ASP A 210 -9.50 -1.08 -3.05
CA ASP A 210 -10.34 -1.90 -2.17
C ASP A 210 -10.65 -1.21 -0.84
N PRO A 211 -11.78 -1.55 -0.19
CA PRO A 211 -12.14 -1.04 1.11
C PRO A 211 -11.11 -1.35 2.20
N ASN A 212 -10.98 -0.46 3.19
CA ASN A 212 -10.12 -0.62 4.37
C ASN A 212 -8.65 -0.92 4.04
N THR A 213 -8.18 -0.46 2.89
CA THR A 213 -6.83 -0.69 2.38
C THR A 213 -5.94 0.50 2.70
N LYS A 214 -4.71 0.25 3.18
CA LYS A 214 -3.71 1.31 3.36
C LYS A 214 -3.26 1.84 2.01
N VAL A 215 -3.25 3.16 1.84
CA VAL A 215 -2.78 3.83 0.61
C VAL A 215 -1.70 4.85 0.93
N GLU A 216 -0.66 4.87 0.09
CA GLU A 216 0.47 5.79 0.18
C GLU A 216 0.63 6.52 -1.15
N LEU A 217 0.71 7.85 -1.09
CA LEU A 217 1.01 8.70 -2.23
C LEU A 217 2.53 8.81 -2.37
N LEU A 218 3.06 8.48 -3.53
CA LEU A 218 4.50 8.44 -3.79
C LEU A 218 4.88 9.44 -4.87
N ASP A 219 6.02 10.11 -4.68
CA ASP A 219 6.62 10.96 -5.71
C ASP A 219 7.32 10.11 -6.79
N LYS A 220 7.90 10.77 -7.80
CA LYS A 220 8.63 10.13 -8.90
C LYS A 220 9.85 9.31 -8.46
N ASP A 221 10.38 9.59 -7.27
CA ASP A 221 11.56 8.93 -6.69
C ASP A 221 11.15 7.81 -5.72
N GLY A 222 9.84 7.59 -5.52
CA GLY A 222 9.28 6.57 -4.64
C GLY A 222 9.19 6.98 -3.16
N ASN A 223 9.41 8.26 -2.83
CA ASN A 223 9.24 8.74 -1.45
C ASN A 223 7.76 8.94 -1.13
N VAL A 224 7.37 8.56 0.09
CA VAL A 224 6.00 8.76 0.57
C VAL A 224 5.79 10.25 0.87
N ILE A 225 4.86 10.87 0.15
CA ILE A 225 4.46 12.28 0.33
C ILE A 225 3.12 12.43 1.03
N GLY A 226 2.39 11.34 1.26
CA GLY A 226 1.15 11.30 2.02
C GLY A 226 0.64 9.88 2.18
N SER A 227 -0.26 9.63 3.14
CA SER A 227 -0.85 8.32 3.36
C SER A 227 -2.26 8.43 3.93
N GLY A 228 -3.03 7.36 3.77
CA GLY A 228 -4.39 7.24 4.29
C GLY A 228 -4.86 5.79 4.32
N THR A 229 -6.13 5.60 4.62
CA THR A 229 -6.80 4.30 4.53
C THR A 229 -8.14 4.53 3.84
N THR A 230 -8.48 3.67 2.89
CA THR A 230 -9.78 3.73 2.23
C THR A 230 -10.90 3.40 3.19
N ASP A 231 -12.03 4.03 3.00
CA ASP A 231 -13.27 3.75 3.74
C ASP A 231 -13.92 2.42 3.30
N SER A 232 -15.11 2.12 3.83
CA SER A 232 -15.88 0.92 3.48
C SER A 232 -16.35 0.87 2.02
N THR A 233 -16.23 1.97 1.27
CA THR A 233 -16.57 2.07 -0.16
C THR A 233 -15.34 2.08 -1.06
N GLY A 234 -14.14 2.00 -0.49
CA GLY A 234 -12.88 1.97 -1.21
C GLY A 234 -12.31 3.36 -1.54
N HIS A 235 -12.81 4.43 -0.95
CA HIS A 235 -12.36 5.81 -1.18
C HIS A 235 -11.45 6.31 -0.06
N ALA A 236 -10.41 7.07 -0.42
CA ALA A 236 -9.57 7.80 0.53
C ALA A 236 -9.24 9.19 0.00
N THR A 237 -9.21 10.17 0.90
CA THR A 237 -8.69 11.52 0.63
C THR A 237 -7.36 11.66 1.37
N ILE A 238 -6.26 11.76 0.62
CA ILE A 238 -4.91 11.87 1.15
C ILE A 238 -4.48 13.33 1.13
N THR A 239 -4.22 13.91 2.31
CA THR A 239 -3.59 15.23 2.40
C THR A 239 -2.07 15.04 2.46
N PRO A 240 -1.31 15.58 1.47
CA PRO A 240 0.14 15.44 1.46
C PRO A 240 0.79 16.11 2.67
N THR A 241 1.80 15.44 3.25
CA THR A 241 2.58 15.96 4.38
C THR A 241 3.63 16.98 3.94
N VAL A 242 4.09 16.87 2.70
CA VAL A 242 4.99 17.81 2.01
C VAL A 242 4.31 18.27 0.71
N PRO A 243 4.70 19.43 0.13
CA PRO A 243 4.19 19.86 -1.18
C PRO A 243 4.40 18.77 -2.23
N ILE A 244 3.40 18.53 -3.06
CA ILE A 244 3.47 17.56 -4.16
C ILE A 244 4.58 18.03 -5.13
N PRO A 245 5.63 17.23 -5.37
CA PRO A 245 6.65 17.64 -6.33
C PRO A 245 6.10 17.56 -7.76
N GLU A 246 6.65 18.38 -8.63
CA GLU A 246 6.32 18.32 -10.05
C GLU A 246 6.81 17.01 -10.66
N GLY A 247 6.00 16.41 -11.54
CA GLY A 247 6.29 15.15 -12.21
C GLY A 247 5.32 14.02 -11.85
N ASN A 248 5.73 12.79 -12.06
CA ASN A 248 4.89 11.61 -11.85
C ASN A 248 4.65 11.35 -10.36
N VAL A 249 3.39 11.15 -10.03
CA VAL A 249 2.89 10.74 -8.72
C VAL A 249 2.18 9.40 -8.89
N THR A 250 2.43 8.45 -7.99
CA THR A 250 1.77 7.15 -7.97
C THR A 250 1.14 6.90 -6.60
N VAL A 251 0.19 5.97 -6.56
CA VAL A 251 -0.41 5.49 -5.31
C VAL A 251 -0.07 4.03 -5.14
N LYS A 252 0.44 3.66 -3.97
CA LYS A 252 0.63 2.27 -3.55
C LYS A 252 -0.49 1.89 -2.58
N ALA A 253 -1.22 0.85 -2.91
CA ALA A 253 -2.19 0.20 -2.04
C ALA A 253 -1.55 -1.02 -1.40
N THR A 254 -1.81 -1.25 -0.11
CA THR A 254 -1.28 -2.38 0.66
C THR A 254 -2.42 -2.95 1.50
N ASP A 255 -2.69 -4.27 1.40
CA ASP A 255 -3.71 -4.95 2.19
C ASP A 255 -3.29 -5.15 3.66
N ASN A 256 -4.18 -5.76 4.43
CA ASN A 256 -3.97 -6.05 5.84
C ASN A 256 -3.62 -7.53 6.09
N ALA A 257 -3.15 -8.26 5.08
CA ALA A 257 -2.74 -9.65 5.24
C ALA A 257 -1.56 -9.80 6.20
N GLU A 258 -1.37 -10.98 6.78
CA GLU A 258 -0.22 -11.29 7.65
C GLU A 258 1.11 -11.04 6.91
N HIS A 259 1.13 -11.33 5.61
CA HIS A 259 2.19 -10.95 4.67
C HIS A 259 1.60 -9.99 3.65
N PRO A 260 1.68 -8.66 3.88
CA PRO A 260 0.96 -7.70 3.08
C PRO A 260 1.32 -7.74 1.59
N ASN A 261 0.30 -7.85 0.75
CA ASN A 261 0.41 -7.70 -0.69
C ASN A 261 0.22 -6.24 -1.08
N SER A 262 0.76 -5.84 -2.21
CA SER A 262 0.61 -4.46 -2.67
C SER A 262 0.44 -4.36 -4.17
N SER A 263 -0.24 -3.31 -4.60
CA SER A 263 -0.39 -2.90 -5.99
C SER A 263 -0.10 -1.40 -6.12
N THR A 264 0.29 -0.96 -7.31
CA THR A 264 0.64 0.45 -7.56
C THR A 264 -0.13 0.97 -8.77
N SER A 265 -0.61 2.20 -8.68
CA SER A 265 -1.34 2.88 -9.76
C SER A 265 -0.49 3.14 -10.99
N ASP A 266 -1.14 3.47 -12.10
CA ASP A 266 -0.46 4.20 -13.18
C ASP A 266 -0.01 5.56 -12.66
N PRO A 267 1.10 6.12 -13.18
CA PRO A 267 1.55 7.44 -12.80
C PRO A 267 0.58 8.52 -13.30
N VAL A 268 0.30 9.51 -12.44
CA VAL A 268 -0.44 10.71 -12.79
C VAL A 268 0.52 11.88 -12.66
N LYS A 269 0.63 12.71 -13.71
CA LYS A 269 1.55 13.84 -13.71
C LYS A 269 0.98 15.00 -12.90
N ALA A 270 1.75 15.48 -11.92
CA ALA A 270 1.49 16.73 -11.22
C ALA A 270 2.24 17.86 -11.92
N THR A 271 1.53 18.92 -12.26
CA THR A 271 2.10 20.11 -12.91
C THR A 271 1.94 21.33 -12.02
N ASP A 272 2.88 22.26 -12.13
CA ASP A 272 2.74 23.59 -11.54
C ASP A 272 2.16 24.54 -12.60
N THR A 273 1.05 25.18 -12.28
CA THR A 273 0.38 26.17 -13.12
C THR A 273 0.27 27.53 -12.41
N THR A 274 0.94 27.67 -11.25
CA THR A 274 0.86 28.85 -10.41
C THR A 274 1.94 29.85 -10.79
N PRO A 275 1.60 31.01 -11.40
CA PRO A 275 2.59 32.02 -11.70
C PRO A 275 3.28 32.55 -10.42
N PRO A 276 4.56 32.93 -10.51
CA PRO A 276 5.22 33.57 -9.39
C PRO A 276 4.54 34.90 -9.05
N THR A 277 4.71 35.35 -7.81
CA THR A 277 4.22 36.65 -7.37
C THR A 277 4.70 37.75 -8.32
N ALA A 278 3.80 38.64 -8.71
CA ALA A 278 4.14 39.72 -9.62
C ALA A 278 5.33 40.53 -9.09
N PRO A 279 6.45 40.64 -9.83
CA PRO A 279 7.63 41.30 -9.31
C PRO A 279 7.42 42.80 -9.13
N VAL A 280 8.17 43.38 -8.21
CA VAL A 280 8.18 44.81 -7.93
C VAL A 280 9.59 45.36 -8.16
N VAL A 281 9.74 46.33 -9.09
CA VAL A 281 10.96 47.10 -9.21
C VAL A 281 10.98 48.14 -8.07
N THR A 282 11.87 47.93 -7.10
CA THR A 282 11.96 48.81 -5.90
C THR A 282 12.89 49.99 -6.07
N SER A 283 13.76 49.95 -7.08
CA SER A 283 14.63 51.07 -7.41
C SER A 283 13.86 52.25 -8.01
N ASP A 284 14.18 53.50 -7.57
CA ASP A 284 13.83 54.71 -8.30
C ASP A 284 14.69 54.81 -9.58
N LEU A 285 14.09 54.84 -10.73
CA LEU A 285 14.75 54.95 -12.04
C LEU A 285 14.83 56.37 -12.57
N THR A 286 14.47 57.36 -11.74
CA THR A 286 14.62 58.80 -12.10
C THR A 286 16.09 59.11 -12.29
N GLY A 287 16.45 59.59 -13.47
CA GLY A 287 17.84 59.94 -13.83
C GLY A 287 18.74 58.74 -14.16
N LYS A 288 18.20 57.49 -14.18
CA LYS A 288 18.98 56.28 -14.49
C LYS A 288 18.90 55.90 -15.99
N ALA A 289 18.05 56.55 -16.79
CA ALA A 289 18.09 56.31 -18.22
C ALA A 289 19.46 56.61 -18.81
N THR A 290 19.93 55.78 -19.73
CA THR A 290 21.28 55.78 -20.35
C THR A 290 22.43 55.35 -19.43
N THR A 291 22.14 54.84 -18.22
CA THR A 291 23.14 54.24 -17.33
C THR A 291 23.00 52.73 -17.26
N THR A 292 23.96 52.05 -16.63
CA THR A 292 23.89 50.63 -16.26
C THR A 292 23.85 50.49 -14.73
N ASP A 293 23.28 51.48 -14.06
CA ASP A 293 23.14 51.43 -12.60
C ASP A 293 22.30 50.22 -12.16
N PRO A 294 22.68 49.56 -11.07
CA PRO A 294 21.90 48.40 -10.56
C PRO A 294 20.46 48.75 -10.25
N VAL A 295 19.57 47.77 -10.58
CA VAL A 295 18.13 47.84 -10.34
C VAL A 295 17.74 46.74 -9.36
N GLU A 296 17.06 47.10 -8.27
CA GLU A 296 16.56 46.18 -7.26
C GLU A 296 15.15 45.75 -7.61
N VAL A 297 14.90 44.45 -7.50
CA VAL A 297 13.60 43.82 -7.74
C VAL A 297 13.29 42.85 -6.62
N THR A 298 12.02 42.75 -6.26
CA THR A 298 11.52 41.75 -5.32
C THR A 298 10.39 40.90 -5.95
N THR A 299 10.43 39.62 -5.70
CA THR A 299 9.36 38.63 -6.04
C THR A 299 9.55 37.40 -5.15
N ASP A 300 9.08 36.20 -5.56
CA ASP A 300 9.27 34.99 -4.80
C ASP A 300 10.77 34.60 -4.71
N PRO A 301 11.17 33.86 -3.67
CA PRO A 301 12.54 33.35 -3.51
C PRO A 301 12.97 32.43 -4.68
N ASN A 302 14.28 32.47 -5.00
CA ASN A 302 14.90 31.60 -6.01
C ASN A 302 14.22 31.66 -7.40
N THR A 303 13.59 32.79 -7.73
CA THR A 303 12.87 33.03 -8.97
C THR A 303 13.78 33.77 -9.98
N HIS A 304 13.79 33.33 -11.21
CA HIS A 304 14.52 34.04 -12.28
C HIS A 304 13.78 35.34 -12.65
N VAL A 305 14.52 36.43 -12.77
CA VAL A 305 13.94 37.74 -13.11
C VAL A 305 14.70 38.37 -14.30
N ASP A 306 13.95 38.68 -15.36
CA ASP A 306 14.40 39.50 -16.47
C ASP A 306 13.95 40.95 -16.29
N LEU A 307 14.87 41.89 -16.48
CA LEU A 307 14.56 43.30 -16.58
C LEU A 307 14.32 43.65 -18.06
N LEU A 308 13.16 44.22 -18.39
CA LEU A 308 12.72 44.47 -19.75
C LEU A 308 12.58 45.97 -20.02
N ASP A 309 12.91 46.40 -21.26
CA ASP A 309 12.55 47.70 -21.75
C ASP A 309 11.07 47.78 -22.20
N LYS A 310 10.60 48.95 -22.63
CA LYS A 310 9.24 49.18 -23.10
C LYS A 310 8.85 48.36 -24.34
N ASP A 311 9.84 47.85 -25.05
CA ASP A 311 9.64 47.03 -26.28
C ASP A 311 9.77 45.53 -25.96
N GLY A 312 9.93 45.16 -24.67
CA GLY A 312 10.01 43.77 -24.21
C GLY A 312 11.41 43.14 -24.36
N ASN A 313 12.44 43.93 -24.72
CA ASN A 313 13.79 43.38 -24.82
C ASN A 313 14.43 43.29 -23.43
N ILE A 314 15.13 42.18 -23.20
CA ILE A 314 15.85 41.95 -21.96
C ILE A 314 17.06 42.92 -21.88
N ILE A 315 17.15 43.70 -20.80
CA ILE A 315 18.24 44.62 -20.53
C ILE A 315 19.12 44.14 -19.37
N GLY A 316 18.72 43.13 -18.65
CA GLY A 316 19.48 42.47 -17.59
C GLY A 316 18.69 41.33 -16.99
N SER A 317 19.34 40.40 -16.29
CA SER A 317 18.72 39.27 -15.63
C SER A 317 19.39 38.94 -14.31
N GLY A 318 18.69 38.25 -13.43
CA GLY A 318 19.22 37.77 -12.16
C GLY A 318 18.27 36.76 -11.52
N THR A 319 18.68 36.20 -10.39
CA THR A 319 17.83 35.28 -9.60
C THR A 319 17.68 35.83 -8.20
N THR A 320 16.47 35.82 -7.66
CA THR A 320 16.22 36.29 -6.30
C THR A 320 16.89 35.36 -5.27
N ASP A 321 17.31 35.95 -4.17
CA ASP A 321 17.84 35.23 -3.02
C ASP A 321 16.69 34.50 -2.23
N SER A 322 17.04 33.89 -1.09
CA SER A 322 16.07 33.19 -0.20
C SER A 322 15.01 34.12 0.41
N ASN A 323 15.21 35.47 0.32
CA ASN A 323 14.27 36.47 0.81
C ASN A 323 13.43 37.08 -0.32
N GLY A 324 13.63 36.63 -1.56
CA GLY A 324 12.93 37.16 -2.72
C GLY A 324 13.53 38.47 -3.28
N HIS A 325 14.77 38.80 -2.99
CA HIS A 325 15.45 40.03 -3.45
C HIS A 325 16.49 39.69 -4.52
N VAL A 326 16.58 40.55 -5.55
CA VAL A 326 17.64 40.52 -6.54
C VAL A 326 18.09 41.94 -6.92
N THR A 327 19.40 42.12 -7.09
CA THR A 327 20.01 43.34 -7.65
C THR A 327 20.52 43.00 -9.04
N ILE A 328 19.88 43.54 -10.07
CA ILE A 328 20.21 43.29 -11.48
C ILE A 328 21.06 44.47 -12.00
N THR A 329 22.28 44.17 -12.44
CA THR A 329 23.08 45.13 -13.19
C THR A 329 22.76 44.99 -14.66
N PRO A 330 22.18 46.01 -15.31
CA PRO A 330 21.85 45.96 -16.72
C PRO A 330 23.08 45.67 -17.59
N THR A 331 22.97 44.83 -18.58
CA THR A 331 24.05 44.48 -19.53
C THR A 331 24.20 45.53 -20.64
N ARG A 332 23.18 46.39 -20.78
CA ARG A 332 23.15 47.55 -21.69
C ARG A 332 22.45 48.73 -21.00
N PRO A 333 22.72 49.99 -21.44
CA PRO A 333 22.13 51.17 -20.83
C PRO A 333 20.60 51.08 -20.78
N ILE A 334 20.03 51.41 -19.61
CA ILE A 334 18.58 51.48 -19.40
C ILE A 334 17.98 52.48 -20.40
N PRO A 335 17.08 52.11 -21.29
CA PRO A 335 16.47 53.07 -22.20
C PRO A 335 15.53 54.04 -21.44
N GLU A 336 15.33 55.23 -22.02
CA GLU A 336 14.32 56.15 -21.48
C GLU A 336 12.92 55.62 -21.73
N GLY A 337 12.04 55.63 -20.75
CA GLY A 337 10.68 55.11 -20.80
C GLY A 337 10.35 54.07 -19.75
N ASP A 338 9.38 53.25 -20.03
CA ASP A 338 8.91 52.23 -19.11
C ASP A 338 9.86 51.02 -19.04
N VAL A 339 10.14 50.59 -17.86
CA VAL A 339 10.96 49.41 -17.52
C VAL A 339 10.09 48.47 -16.74
N TYR A 340 10.15 47.17 -17.05
CA TYR A 340 9.39 46.11 -16.41
C TYR A 340 10.34 45.06 -15.83
N ALA A 341 9.89 44.35 -14.81
CA ALA A 341 10.48 43.10 -14.39
C ALA A 341 9.56 41.95 -14.76
N LYS A 342 10.12 40.86 -15.28
CA LYS A 342 9.41 39.61 -15.60
C LYS A 342 9.97 38.53 -14.70
N ALA A 343 9.14 37.96 -13.82
CA ALA A 343 9.48 36.81 -13.00
C ALA A 343 9.10 35.54 -13.73
N ILE A 344 9.95 34.52 -13.62
CA ILE A 344 9.83 33.21 -14.26
C ILE A 344 10.14 32.15 -13.19
N ASP A 345 9.19 31.23 -12.92
CA ASP A 345 9.44 30.15 -11.96
C ASP A 345 10.31 29.03 -12.56
N ASN A 346 10.55 27.99 -11.75
CA ASN A 346 11.38 26.85 -12.13
C ASN A 346 10.55 25.62 -12.55
N ALA A 347 9.25 25.80 -12.85
CA ALA A 347 8.38 24.70 -13.27
C ALA A 347 8.86 24.07 -14.60
N GLU A 348 8.51 22.81 -14.86
CA GLU A 348 8.82 22.14 -16.15
C GLU A 348 8.29 22.95 -17.34
N HIS A 349 7.11 23.56 -17.17
CA HIS A 349 6.55 24.56 -18.07
C HIS A 349 6.49 25.88 -17.32
N PRO A 350 7.54 26.75 -17.43
CA PRO A 350 7.66 27.93 -16.62
C PRO A 350 6.46 28.87 -16.70
N ASN A 351 5.91 29.20 -15.54
CA ASN A 351 4.90 30.22 -15.41
C ASN A 351 5.57 31.59 -15.27
N ILE A 352 4.90 32.65 -15.71
CA ILE A 352 5.46 34.00 -15.73
C ILE A 352 4.49 35.01 -15.13
N SER A 353 5.07 36.04 -14.51
CA SER A 353 4.38 37.25 -14.10
C SER A 353 5.19 38.48 -14.45
N ILE A 354 4.53 39.63 -14.63
CA ILE A 354 5.15 40.87 -15.07
C ILE A 354 4.78 42.00 -14.08
N SER A 355 5.76 42.84 -13.75
CA SER A 355 5.58 44.00 -12.85
C SER A 355 4.71 45.10 -13.50
N LYS A 356 4.27 46.04 -12.66
CA LYS A 356 3.87 47.34 -13.13
C LYS A 356 5.07 48.05 -13.74
N PRO A 357 4.90 48.97 -14.74
CA PRO A 357 5.98 49.74 -15.30
C PRO A 357 6.57 50.75 -14.31
N VAL A 358 7.90 50.88 -14.34
CA VAL A 358 8.60 51.96 -13.64
C VAL A 358 9.32 52.82 -14.68
N LYS A 359 9.11 54.12 -14.61
CA LYS A 359 9.60 55.05 -15.64
C LYS A 359 11.07 55.44 -15.40
N ALA A 360 11.93 55.12 -16.34
CA ALA A 360 13.31 55.58 -16.36
C ALA A 360 13.40 56.92 -17.12
N THR A 361 14.04 57.89 -16.47
CA THR A 361 14.23 59.23 -17.05
C THR A 361 15.71 59.61 -17.10
N LYS A 362 16.07 60.55 -17.95
CA LYS A 362 17.42 61.08 -18.04
C LYS A 362 17.67 62.13 -16.94
N LEU A 363 18.91 62.23 -16.49
CA LEU A 363 19.35 63.35 -15.64
C LEU A 363 19.27 64.64 -16.48
N ILE A 364 18.42 65.60 -16.03
CA ILE A 364 18.40 66.93 -16.62
C ILE A 364 19.47 67.81 -15.91
N VAL A 365 20.59 68.01 -16.57
CA VAL A 365 21.59 68.95 -16.13
C VAL A 365 21.25 70.30 -16.77
N LYS A 366 20.57 71.22 -16.06
CA LYS A 366 20.39 72.61 -16.52
C LYS A 366 21.70 73.37 -16.38
N SER A 367 22.42 73.56 -17.51
CA SER A 367 23.52 74.46 -17.56
C SER A 367 22.99 75.91 -17.58
N HIS A 368 23.19 76.69 -16.56
CA HIS A 368 22.97 78.14 -16.58
C HIS A 368 24.02 78.77 -17.45
N LYS A 369 23.76 79.09 -18.72
CA LYS A 369 24.53 80.04 -19.54
C LYS A 369 24.30 81.42 -18.98
N LYS A 370 25.26 81.97 -18.28
CA LYS A 370 25.29 83.42 -18.00
C LYS A 370 25.48 84.19 -19.29
N GLU A 371 24.44 84.92 -19.76
CA GLU A 371 24.59 85.94 -20.79
C GLU A 371 25.58 87.00 -20.26
N ALA A 372 26.69 87.13 -20.94
CA ALA A 372 27.62 88.21 -20.71
C ALA A 372 27.05 89.48 -21.38
N LYS A 373 26.53 90.40 -20.57
CA LYS A 373 26.35 91.79 -21.00
C LYS A 373 27.74 92.44 -21.22
N ASN A 374 28.02 92.80 -22.49
CA ASN A 374 29.14 93.63 -22.86
C ASN A 374 29.09 94.99 -22.10
N GLY A 375 30.10 95.24 -21.36
CA GLY A 375 30.39 96.57 -20.79
C GLY A 375 31.87 96.66 -20.58
N HIS A 376 32.55 97.53 -21.39
CA HIS A 376 33.94 97.89 -21.32
C HIS A 376 34.33 98.34 -19.92
N SER A 377 35.49 97.84 -19.39
CA SER A 377 36.63 98.61 -18.86
C SER A 377 37.65 97.69 -18.16
N LYS A 378 38.85 97.79 -18.67
CA LYS A 378 40.19 97.70 -18.10
C LYS A 378 40.51 96.99 -16.81
N GLU A 379 41.50 96.06 -16.99
CA GLU A 379 42.63 95.70 -16.14
C GLU A 379 42.44 95.47 -14.63
N ASN A 380 42.64 94.23 -14.18
CA ASN A 380 43.89 93.87 -13.44
C ASN A 380 43.83 92.36 -13.09
N GLU A 381 45.03 91.74 -13.21
CA GLU A 381 45.30 90.36 -12.88
C GLU A 381 45.00 90.07 -11.40
N ASN A 382 44.29 88.99 -11.11
CA ASN A 382 44.64 88.18 -9.98
C ASN A 382 43.99 86.76 -10.08
N HIS A 383 44.84 85.74 -10.00
CA HIS A 383 44.52 84.36 -9.93
C HIS A 383 43.53 84.04 -8.78
N ASN A 384 42.36 83.53 -9.08
CA ASN A 384 41.68 82.72 -8.10
C ASN A 384 40.70 81.75 -8.76
N SER A 385 41.03 80.45 -8.68
CA SER A 385 40.22 79.31 -9.12
C SER A 385 38.85 79.32 -8.46
N ARG A 386 37.80 79.67 -9.18
CA ARG A 386 36.43 79.47 -8.70
C ARG A 386 35.91 78.17 -9.21
N LYS A 387 35.78 77.15 -8.30
CA LYS A 387 35.02 75.91 -8.48
C LYS A 387 33.56 76.24 -8.78
N SER A 388 33.11 75.89 -10.00
CA SER A 388 31.70 75.91 -10.37
C SER A 388 31.00 74.84 -9.63
N LYS A 389 30.02 75.15 -8.78
CA LYS A 389 29.11 74.20 -8.17
C LYS A 389 27.96 73.92 -9.16
N ASN A 390 27.98 72.75 -9.80
CA ASN A 390 26.84 72.27 -10.55
C ASN A 390 25.80 71.70 -9.57
N THR A 391 24.61 72.24 -9.57
CA THR A 391 23.49 71.77 -8.79
C THR A 391 22.61 70.92 -9.70
N ILE A 392 22.48 69.61 -9.38
CA ILE A 392 21.64 68.64 -10.09
C ILE A 392 20.22 68.72 -9.51
N ARG A 393 19.21 68.82 -10.38
CA ARG A 393 17.76 68.86 -9.99
C ARG A 393 16.98 67.92 -10.86
N ASP A 394 15.90 67.32 -10.29
CA ASP A 394 14.94 66.51 -11.00
C ASP A 394 13.96 67.33 -11.89
N GLU A 395 13.09 66.66 -12.65
CA GLU A 395 12.09 67.29 -13.53
C GLU A 395 11.12 68.19 -12.79
N LYS A 396 10.97 68.05 -11.47
CA LYS A 396 10.11 68.86 -10.61
C LYS A 396 10.87 70.00 -9.92
N GLY A 397 12.17 70.21 -10.24
CA GLY A 397 12.99 71.30 -9.72
C GLY A 397 13.63 71.09 -8.37
N ASN A 398 13.56 69.89 -7.78
CA ASN A 398 14.13 69.57 -6.46
C ASN A 398 15.65 69.30 -6.55
N LYS A 399 16.40 69.75 -5.52
CA LYS A 399 17.85 69.50 -5.43
C LYS A 399 18.14 68.07 -5.07
N ILE A 400 18.94 67.41 -5.89
CA ILE A 400 19.44 66.04 -5.61
C ILE A 400 20.78 66.21 -4.82
N ASN A 401 20.79 65.77 -3.57
CA ASN A 401 21.97 65.78 -2.71
C ASN A 401 22.85 64.55 -3.03
N THR A 402 23.95 64.78 -3.75
CA THR A 402 24.97 63.75 -3.96
C THR A 402 26.07 63.88 -2.87
N SER A 403 25.80 63.40 -1.68
CA SER A 403 26.83 63.23 -0.65
C SER A 403 26.82 61.81 -0.10
N THR A 404 27.53 60.95 -0.78
CA THR A 404 28.11 59.76 -0.15
C THR A 404 29.60 59.74 -0.29
N LYS A 405 30.27 60.34 0.70
CA LYS A 405 31.72 60.12 0.95
C LYS A 405 31.81 58.69 1.53
N LYS A 406 32.20 57.72 0.73
CA LYS A 406 32.74 56.46 1.25
C LYS A 406 34.21 56.74 1.64
N LYS A 407 34.48 56.69 2.95
CA LYS A 407 35.85 56.63 3.49
C LYS A 407 36.47 55.30 3.05
N VAL A 408 37.54 55.40 2.27
CA VAL A 408 38.46 54.30 2.03
C VAL A 408 39.24 54.09 3.31
N LYS A 409 39.12 52.98 3.96
CA LYS A 409 40.04 52.55 5.02
C LYS A 409 41.08 51.65 4.39
N ASP A 410 42.35 52.02 4.59
CA ASP A 410 43.52 51.29 4.17
C ASP A 410 43.56 49.86 4.62
N LEU A 411 43.91 48.93 3.68
CA LEU A 411 44.29 47.55 3.96
C LEU A 411 45.76 47.46 4.39
N PRO A 412 46.11 46.71 5.42
CA PRO A 412 47.51 46.32 5.62
C PRO A 412 47.80 45.07 4.71
N SER A 413 48.90 45.18 4.00
CA SER A 413 49.57 44.10 3.32
C SER A 413 50.13 43.12 4.34
N THR A 414 49.97 41.83 4.14
CA THR A 414 51.01 40.78 4.20
C THR A 414 50.40 39.40 4.15
N GLY A 415 51.03 38.49 3.40
CA GLY A 415 50.95 37.07 3.64
C GLY A 415 50.62 36.20 2.43
N LYS A 416 51.60 35.95 1.60
CA LYS A 416 51.67 34.78 0.71
C LYS A 416 51.47 33.49 1.50
N LYS A 417 50.66 32.61 1.01
CA LYS A 417 50.95 31.17 1.00
C LYS A 417 50.26 30.49 -0.17
N GLU A 418 51.12 29.76 -0.87
CA GLU A 418 50.81 28.94 -2.03
C GLU A 418 50.13 27.60 -1.69
N LEU A 419 49.58 27.03 -2.77
CA LEU A 419 49.40 25.60 -3.10
C LEU A 419 48.21 24.92 -2.42
N THR A 420 47.45 24.14 -3.14
CA THR A 420 47.70 23.17 -4.22
C THR A 420 46.38 22.74 -4.91
N ASN A 421 46.54 22.51 -6.20
CA ASN A 421 45.75 21.66 -7.11
C ASN A 421 44.72 20.67 -6.52
N ASN A 422 43.52 20.63 -7.05
CA ASN A 422 43.08 19.66 -8.06
C ASN A 422 41.55 19.70 -8.28
N SER A 423 41.13 19.90 -9.44
CA SER A 423 40.40 19.03 -10.35
C SER A 423 39.46 19.80 -11.29
N LEU A 424 39.65 19.47 -12.49
CA LEU A 424 39.10 19.81 -13.79
C LEU A 424 37.63 20.19 -13.91
N PRO A 425 37.33 21.11 -14.85
CA PRO A 425 35.96 21.47 -15.21
C PRO A 425 35.38 20.51 -16.26
N TYR A 426 34.14 20.10 -16.07
CA TYR A 426 33.35 19.48 -17.15
C TYR A 426 32.83 20.58 -18.09
N ILE A 427 33.32 20.53 -19.30
CA ILE A 427 32.77 21.23 -20.46
C ILE A 427 31.58 20.42 -20.94
N VAL A 428 30.39 21.03 -20.93
CA VAL A 428 29.23 20.52 -21.68
C VAL A 428 29.14 21.31 -22.96
N THR A 429 29.54 20.67 -24.05
CA THR A 429 29.31 21.14 -25.42
C THR A 429 27.88 20.85 -25.84
N LEU A 430 27.12 21.89 -26.09
CA LEU A 430 25.87 21.86 -26.87
C LEU A 430 26.22 21.64 -28.33
N LEU A 431 25.73 20.57 -28.94
CA LEU A 431 25.56 20.47 -30.39
C LEU A 431 24.20 19.85 -30.67
N GLY A 432 23.35 20.69 -31.22
CA GLY A 432 22.09 20.27 -31.81
C GLY A 432 22.32 19.50 -33.10
N SER A 433 21.39 18.61 -33.40
CA SER A 433 21.14 18.17 -34.76
C SER A 433 19.72 17.67 -34.93
N PHE A 434 19.01 18.34 -35.79
CA PHE A 434 17.83 17.95 -36.52
C PHE A 434 18.02 16.66 -37.31
N ALA A 435 17.03 15.76 -37.29
CA ALA A 435 16.63 14.92 -38.44
C ALA A 435 15.32 14.22 -38.05
N LEU A 436 14.23 14.64 -38.52
CA LEU A 436 13.45 14.34 -39.72
C LEU A 436 13.11 12.84 -39.91
N LEU A 437 11.81 12.58 -39.69
CA LEU A 437 10.90 11.64 -40.41
C LEU A 437 11.52 10.51 -41.24
N ILE A 438 11.01 9.28 -41.04
CA ILE A 438 10.31 8.55 -42.12
C ILE A 438 9.37 7.49 -41.53
N SER A 439 8.11 7.65 -41.84
CA SER A 439 7.03 6.67 -41.84
C SER A 439 7.37 5.44 -42.72
N ARG A 440 7.11 4.23 -42.24
CA ARG A 440 6.80 3.09 -43.11
C ARG A 440 5.76 2.16 -42.49
N LYS A 441 4.63 2.25 -43.06
CA LYS A 441 3.49 1.34 -43.16
C LYS A 441 3.89 0.07 -43.93
N ARG A 442 3.58 -1.12 -43.39
CA ARG A 442 3.35 -2.38 -44.12
C ARG A 442 2.49 -3.26 -43.25
N GLU A 443 1.28 -3.37 -43.56
CA GLU A 443 0.43 -4.28 -44.33
C GLU A 443 0.53 -5.77 -43.92
N ARG A 444 -0.68 -6.23 -43.59
CA ARG A 444 -1.25 -7.56 -43.42
C ARG A 444 -0.61 -8.68 -44.25
N LYS A 445 -0.59 -9.90 -43.69
CA LYS A 445 -1.09 -11.08 -44.40
C LYS A 445 -1.69 -12.08 -43.43
N ASP A 446 -2.97 -12.32 -43.64
CA ASP A 446 -3.71 -13.47 -43.21
C ASP A 446 -3.05 -14.76 -43.72
N ASN A 447 -3.07 -15.82 -42.94
CA ASN A 447 -3.28 -17.15 -43.47
C ASN A 447 -3.98 -18.07 -42.45
N ASN A 448 -5.18 -18.34 -42.80
CA ASN A 448 -6.07 -19.40 -42.37
C ASN A 448 -5.54 -20.75 -42.89
N ARG A 449 -5.50 -21.82 -42.07
CA ARG A 449 -6.06 -23.15 -42.36
C ARG A 449 -5.57 -24.25 -41.41
N ASN A 450 -6.56 -24.85 -40.80
CA ASN A 450 -6.75 -26.29 -40.60
C ASN A 450 -5.63 -27.19 -40.03
N LYS A 451 -5.78 -27.65 -38.82
CA LYS A 451 -6.32 -29.00 -38.50
C LYS A 451 -6.61 -29.09 -37.01
#